data_c7368ee5f24479af557eb6f58a5b0f86
#
_entry.id   c7368ee5f24479af557eb6f58a5b0f86
#
_cell.length_a   1.000
_cell.length_b   1.000
_cell.length_c   1.000
_cell.angle_alpha   90.00
_cell.angle_beta   90.00
_cell.angle_gamma   90.00
#
_symmetry.space_group_name_H-M   'P 1'
#
loop_
_entity.id
_entity.type
_entity.pdbx_description
1 polymer ?
#
loop_
_entity_poly.entity_id
_entity_poly.type
_entity_poly.pdbx_seq_one_letter_code
_entity_poly.pdbx_strand_id
1 'polypeptide(L)'
;MKNYDFSKVIDRRHSGSVKWDHFADDEVLPLWVADMDFQAAPAIQEALRRRVDHGVFGYAQVDDGYYDAIISWQQRRHQWTVDRSSILYTTGVVPAASCAIKALTLPGEKVLVMTPVYNCFFSSIRNQ
;
A
#
# COMPACT_ATOMS: atom_id res chain seq x y z
N MET A 1 -25.12 4.29 0.46
CA MET A 1 -23.75 3.92 -0.01
C MET A 1 -23.79 3.84 -1.53
N LYS A 2 -22.82 4.41 -2.24
CA LYS A 2 -22.70 4.16 -3.68
C LYS A 2 -22.31 2.70 -3.87
N ASN A 3 -23.13 1.93 -4.60
CA ASN A 3 -22.78 0.56 -4.95
C ASN A 3 -21.69 0.62 -6.02
N TYR A 4 -20.55 -0.02 -5.75
CA TYR A 4 -19.49 -0.21 -6.73
C TYR A 4 -19.74 -1.53 -7.47
N ASP A 5 -19.55 -1.52 -8.77
CA ASP A 5 -19.66 -2.73 -9.58
C ASP A 5 -18.31 -3.47 -9.60
N PHE A 6 -18.24 -4.55 -8.84
CA PHE A 6 -17.08 -5.44 -8.80
C PHE A 6 -17.20 -6.62 -9.78
N SER A 7 -18.30 -6.72 -10.54
CA SER A 7 -18.48 -7.78 -11.55
C SER A 7 -17.83 -7.44 -12.88
N LYS A 8 -17.49 -6.16 -13.11
CA LYS A 8 -16.87 -5.72 -14.34
C LYS A 8 -15.46 -6.30 -14.47
N VAL A 9 -15.28 -7.15 -15.47
CA VAL A 9 -13.94 -7.67 -15.82
C VAL A 9 -13.11 -6.57 -16.46
N ILE A 10 -11.90 -6.35 -15.94
CA ILE A 10 -10.92 -5.42 -16.47
C ILE A 10 -9.78 -6.24 -17.07
N ASP A 11 -9.60 -6.14 -18.38
CA ASP A 11 -8.45 -6.75 -19.02
C ASP A 11 -7.18 -5.95 -18.65
N ARG A 12 -6.20 -6.65 -18.06
CA ARG A 12 -4.94 -6.08 -17.60
C ARG A 12 -3.74 -6.61 -18.36
N ARG A 13 -3.94 -7.46 -19.37
CA ARG A 13 -2.88 -7.95 -20.25
C ARG A 13 -2.35 -6.80 -21.11
N HIS A 14 -1.07 -6.81 -21.38
CA HIS A 14 -0.38 -5.78 -22.18
C HIS A 14 -0.53 -4.35 -21.63
N SER A 15 -0.78 -4.22 -20.33
CA SER A 15 -0.94 -2.93 -19.63
C SER A 15 0.30 -2.51 -18.83
N GLY A 16 1.38 -3.29 -18.86
CA GLY A 16 2.53 -3.13 -17.97
C GLY A 16 2.30 -3.73 -16.59
N SER A 17 1.26 -4.55 -16.42
CA SER A 17 0.97 -5.22 -15.17
C SER A 17 1.98 -6.33 -14.90
N VAL A 18 2.79 -6.20 -13.86
CA VAL A 18 3.73 -7.28 -13.44
C VAL A 18 2.98 -8.59 -13.20
N LYS A 19 1.77 -8.54 -12.68
CA LYS A 19 0.95 -9.73 -12.42
C LYS A 19 0.53 -10.43 -13.71
N TRP A 20 -0.02 -9.68 -14.66
CA TRP A 20 -0.65 -10.23 -15.85
C TRP A 20 0.31 -10.42 -17.02
N ASP A 21 1.36 -9.59 -17.12
CA ASP A 21 2.28 -9.62 -18.25
C ASP A 21 3.56 -10.43 -17.96
N HIS A 22 3.63 -11.09 -16.79
CA HIS A 22 4.77 -11.93 -16.41
C HIS A 22 4.86 -13.24 -17.23
N PHE A 23 3.73 -13.84 -17.52
CA PHE A 23 3.65 -15.08 -18.30
C PHE A 23 3.23 -14.77 -19.73
N ALA A 24 3.92 -15.39 -20.68
CA ALA A 24 3.61 -15.21 -22.10
C ALA A 24 2.37 -16.00 -22.56
N ASP A 25 1.94 -16.98 -21.75
CA ASP A 25 0.78 -17.83 -22.01
C ASP A 25 -0.49 -17.20 -21.43
N ASP A 26 -1.40 -16.81 -22.30
CA ASP A 26 -2.67 -16.15 -21.93
C ASP A 26 -3.66 -17.09 -21.20
N GLU A 27 -3.45 -18.39 -21.26
CA GLU A 27 -4.26 -19.36 -20.51
C GLU A 27 -3.88 -19.45 -19.04
N VAL A 28 -2.71 -18.90 -18.66
CA VAL A 28 -2.26 -18.87 -17.27
C VAL A 28 -3.04 -17.83 -16.48
N LEU A 29 -3.73 -18.27 -15.42
CA LEU A 29 -4.39 -17.37 -14.46
C LEU A 29 -3.40 -16.96 -13.36
N PRO A 30 -2.98 -15.70 -13.30
CA PRO A 30 -1.97 -15.24 -12.35
C PRO A 30 -2.57 -15.05 -10.95
N LEU A 31 -2.13 -15.86 -9.98
CA LEU A 31 -2.56 -15.78 -8.57
C LEU A 31 -1.40 -15.51 -7.60
N TRP A 32 -0.26 -15.09 -8.10
CA TRP A 32 1.00 -14.98 -7.34
C TRP A 32 1.26 -13.59 -6.73
N VAL A 33 0.62 -12.55 -7.25
CA VAL A 33 0.70 -11.17 -6.71
C VAL A 33 -0.65 -10.78 -6.14
N ALA A 34 -0.65 -10.16 -4.98
CA ALA A 34 -1.85 -9.83 -4.21
C ALA A 34 -2.55 -8.54 -4.65
N ASP A 35 -2.12 -7.88 -5.73
CA ASP A 35 -2.82 -6.73 -6.27
C ASP A 35 -4.18 -7.14 -6.84
N MET A 36 -5.20 -6.35 -6.53
CA MET A 36 -6.57 -6.63 -6.93
C MET A 36 -6.83 -6.20 -8.38
N ASP A 37 -7.70 -6.98 -9.07
CA ASP A 37 -8.08 -6.71 -10.45
C ASP A 37 -9.35 -5.84 -10.58
N PHE A 38 -9.84 -5.33 -9.46
CA PHE A 38 -10.97 -4.41 -9.42
C PHE A 38 -10.56 -2.99 -9.73
N GLN A 39 -11.44 -2.28 -10.43
CA GLN A 39 -11.28 -0.85 -10.67
C GLN A 39 -11.27 -0.09 -9.33
N ALA A 40 -10.36 0.86 -9.17
CA ALA A 40 -10.34 1.74 -8.00
C ALA A 40 -11.67 2.48 -7.84
N ALA A 41 -12.07 2.73 -6.61
CA ALA A 41 -13.33 3.43 -6.31
C ALA A 41 -13.41 4.78 -7.05
N PRO A 42 -14.59 5.16 -7.58
CA PRO A 42 -14.75 6.42 -8.33
C PRO A 42 -14.25 7.66 -7.57
N ALA A 43 -14.41 7.70 -6.25
CA ALA A 43 -13.92 8.81 -5.44
C ALA A 43 -12.38 8.93 -5.46
N ILE A 44 -11.67 7.80 -5.51
CA ILE A 44 -10.21 7.77 -5.63
C ILE A 44 -9.79 8.25 -7.02
N GLN A 45 -10.43 7.73 -8.06
CA GLN A 45 -10.14 8.14 -9.45
C GLN A 45 -10.38 9.64 -9.65
N GLU A 46 -11.47 10.17 -9.10
CA GLU A 46 -11.79 11.57 -9.18
C GLU A 46 -10.76 12.47 -8.46
N ALA A 47 -10.29 12.05 -7.27
CA ALA A 47 -9.24 12.77 -6.56
C ALA A 47 -7.93 12.79 -7.36
N LEU A 48 -7.57 11.67 -8.00
CA LEU A 48 -6.40 11.59 -8.88
C LEU A 48 -6.54 12.48 -10.11
N ARG A 49 -7.71 12.48 -10.77
CA ARG A 49 -7.97 13.36 -11.94
C ARG A 49 -7.80 14.83 -11.57
N ARG A 50 -8.40 15.28 -10.47
CA ARG A 50 -8.23 16.67 -10.02
C ARG A 50 -6.76 17.03 -9.80
N ARG A 51 -5.96 16.09 -9.28
CA ARG A 51 -4.52 16.33 -9.10
C ARG A 51 -3.76 16.39 -10.41
N VAL A 52 -4.12 15.55 -11.38
CA VAL A 52 -3.56 15.57 -12.74
C VAL A 52 -3.95 16.86 -13.46
N ASP A 53 -5.21 17.25 -13.40
CA ASP A 53 -5.73 18.48 -14.03
C ASP A 53 -5.07 19.76 -13.47
N HIS A 54 -4.69 19.75 -12.19
CA HIS A 54 -3.91 20.83 -11.59
C HIS A 54 -2.53 20.99 -12.22
N GLY A 55 -1.88 19.90 -12.68
CA GLY A 55 -0.69 19.89 -13.52
C GLY A 55 0.64 20.27 -12.85
N VAL A 56 0.66 20.71 -11.59
CA VAL A 56 1.89 21.05 -10.87
C VAL A 56 2.13 20.05 -9.75
N PHE A 57 3.21 19.27 -9.85
CA PHE A 57 3.52 18.15 -8.98
C PHE A 57 4.72 18.38 -8.06
N GLY A 58 5.09 19.59 -7.76
CA GLY A 58 6.25 19.93 -6.93
C GLY A 58 6.27 19.21 -5.56
N TYR A 59 7.03 19.67 -4.64
CA TYR A 59 7.08 19.11 -3.29
C TYR A 59 5.69 19.19 -2.63
N ALA A 60 5.12 18.04 -2.28
CA ALA A 60 3.82 17.94 -1.64
C ALA A 60 4.00 17.64 -0.15
N GLN A 61 3.16 18.24 0.67
CA GLN A 61 3.06 17.95 2.09
C GLN A 61 1.83 17.06 2.34
N VAL A 62 1.96 16.13 3.27
CA VAL A 62 0.82 15.36 3.77
C VAL A 62 -0.04 16.29 4.63
N ASP A 63 -1.29 16.45 4.24
CA ASP A 63 -2.23 17.36 4.90
C ASP A 63 -2.91 16.75 6.14
N ASP A 64 -3.62 17.59 6.89
CA ASP A 64 -4.35 17.16 8.09
C ASP A 64 -5.45 16.16 7.75
N GLY A 65 -6.10 16.29 6.60
CA GLY A 65 -7.15 15.38 6.16
C GLY A 65 -6.68 13.93 6.02
N TYR A 66 -5.42 13.72 5.66
CA TYR A 66 -4.82 12.39 5.62
C TYR A 66 -4.77 11.74 7.02
N TYR A 67 -4.28 12.47 8.01
CA TYR A 67 -4.18 11.99 9.40
C TYR A 67 -5.56 11.78 10.02
N ASP A 68 -6.47 12.72 9.81
CA ASP A 68 -7.85 12.64 10.31
C ASP A 68 -8.59 11.42 9.73
N ALA A 69 -8.36 11.09 8.46
CA ALA A 69 -8.92 9.90 7.83
C ALA A 69 -8.42 8.62 8.50
N ILE A 70 -7.11 8.53 8.80
CA ILE A 70 -6.53 7.37 9.50
C ILE A 70 -7.09 7.25 10.90
N ILE A 71 -7.05 8.32 11.70
CA ILE A 71 -7.54 8.34 13.08
C ILE A 71 -9.02 7.94 13.13
N SER A 72 -9.83 8.58 12.29
CA SER A 72 -11.27 8.28 12.19
C SER A 72 -11.54 6.84 11.75
N TRP A 73 -10.75 6.28 10.83
CA TRP A 73 -10.87 4.89 10.42
C TRP A 73 -10.57 3.94 11.57
N GLN A 74 -9.44 4.12 12.25
CA GLN A 74 -9.02 3.27 13.37
C GLN A 74 -10.07 3.30 14.49
N GLN A 75 -10.57 4.49 14.83
CA GLN A 75 -11.61 4.63 15.84
C GLN A 75 -12.91 3.90 15.45
N ARG A 76 -13.40 4.09 14.23
CA ARG A 76 -14.70 3.51 13.80
C ARG A 76 -14.64 2.02 13.55
N ARG A 77 -13.51 1.50 13.04
CA ARG A 77 -13.41 0.11 12.59
C ARG A 77 -12.78 -0.81 13.64
N HIS A 78 -11.94 -0.26 14.49
CA HIS A 78 -11.13 -1.03 15.44
C HIS A 78 -11.29 -0.54 16.88
N GLN A 79 -12.08 0.51 17.13
CA GLN A 79 -12.25 1.12 18.45
C GLN A 79 -10.91 1.52 19.08
N TRP A 80 -9.96 1.87 18.22
CA TRP A 80 -8.61 2.26 18.62
C TRP A 80 -8.41 3.75 18.43
N THR A 81 -8.15 4.45 19.56
CA THR A 81 -7.80 5.86 19.56
C THR A 81 -6.32 6.00 19.28
N VAL A 82 -5.98 6.61 18.16
CA VAL A 82 -4.60 6.88 17.73
C VAL A 82 -4.30 8.36 17.89
N ASP A 83 -3.21 8.68 18.56
CA ASP A 83 -2.71 10.06 18.63
C ASP A 83 -2.04 10.43 17.30
N ARG A 84 -2.33 11.64 16.80
CA ARG A 84 -1.72 12.16 15.57
C ARG A 84 -0.18 12.15 15.62
N SER A 85 0.40 12.46 16.77
CA SER A 85 1.86 12.47 16.96
C SER A 85 2.51 11.10 16.83
N SER A 86 1.72 10.02 16.92
CA SER A 86 2.16 8.64 16.74
C SER A 86 2.14 8.17 15.29
N ILE A 87 1.65 8.99 14.36
CA ILE A 87 1.55 8.64 12.95
C ILE A 87 2.73 9.23 12.18
N LEU A 88 3.58 8.35 11.66
CA LEU A 88 4.69 8.72 10.79
C LEU A 88 4.41 8.28 9.36
N TYR A 89 4.46 9.23 8.43
CA TYR A 89 4.30 8.93 7.01
C TYR A 89 5.59 8.31 6.45
N THR A 90 5.43 7.23 5.68
CA THR A 90 6.52 6.59 4.94
C THR A 90 6.06 6.25 3.53
N THR A 91 7.01 5.98 2.63
CA THR A 91 6.73 5.66 1.22
C THR A 91 6.26 4.21 1.00
N GLY A 92 6.09 3.44 2.05
CA GLY A 92 5.59 2.05 1.98
C GLY A 92 5.95 1.23 3.21
N VAL A 93 5.34 0.04 3.32
CA VAL A 93 5.51 -0.85 4.49
C VAL A 93 6.94 -1.40 4.58
N VAL A 94 7.55 -1.80 3.47
CA VAL A 94 8.92 -2.34 3.46
C VAL A 94 9.94 -1.28 3.90
N PRO A 95 9.95 -0.05 3.37
CA PRO A 95 10.77 1.04 3.90
C PRO A 95 10.50 1.32 5.39
N ALA A 96 9.23 1.33 5.81
CA ALA A 96 8.87 1.54 7.22
C ALA A 96 9.47 0.47 8.14
N ALA A 97 9.32 -0.81 7.77
CA ALA A 97 9.87 -1.93 8.53
C ALA A 97 11.40 -1.87 8.59
N SER A 98 12.06 -1.56 7.48
CA SER A 98 13.52 -1.41 7.42
C SER A 98 14.00 -0.27 8.33
N CYS A 99 13.33 0.88 8.28
CA CYS A 99 13.66 2.02 9.16
C CYS A 99 13.44 1.67 10.64
N ALA A 100 12.34 0.98 10.97
CA ALA A 100 12.05 0.57 12.33
C ALA A 100 13.11 -0.41 12.87
N ILE A 101 13.50 -1.41 12.09
CA ILE A 101 14.57 -2.36 12.46
C ILE A 101 15.86 -1.57 12.73
N LYS A 102 16.28 -0.73 11.80
CA LYS A 102 17.50 0.07 11.94
C LYS A 102 17.48 1.01 13.14
N ALA A 103 16.31 1.56 13.49
CA ALA A 103 16.17 2.48 14.62
C ALA A 103 16.13 1.78 15.98
N LEU A 104 15.69 0.52 16.03
CA LEU A 104 15.39 -0.20 17.28
C LEU A 104 16.36 -1.34 17.58
N THR A 105 17.29 -1.67 16.68
CA THR A 105 18.25 -2.74 16.87
C THR A 105 19.68 -2.28 16.60
N LEU A 106 20.63 -2.93 17.29
CA LEU A 106 22.07 -2.78 17.06
C LEU A 106 22.59 -3.94 16.20
N PRO A 107 23.75 -3.79 15.52
CA PRO A 107 24.36 -4.86 14.76
C PRO A 107 24.56 -6.13 15.60
N GLY A 108 24.08 -7.26 15.09
CA GLY A 108 24.15 -8.57 15.78
C GLY A 108 22.92 -8.91 16.64
N GLU A 109 22.01 -7.96 16.89
CA GLU A 109 20.74 -8.25 17.56
C GLU A 109 19.78 -9.01 16.63
N LYS A 110 18.79 -9.66 17.23
CA LYS A 110 17.86 -10.54 16.52
C LYS A 110 16.47 -9.91 16.44
N VAL A 111 15.82 -10.14 15.31
CA VAL A 111 14.43 -9.74 15.07
C VAL A 111 13.57 -11.00 14.96
N LEU A 112 12.50 -11.06 15.77
CA LEU A 112 11.53 -12.15 15.72
C LEU A 112 10.56 -11.93 14.56
N VAL A 113 10.38 -12.95 13.74
CA VAL A 113 9.42 -12.97 12.63
C VAL A 113 8.49 -14.16 12.76
N MET A 114 7.19 -13.92 12.72
CA MET A 114 6.18 -14.99 12.67
C MET A 114 6.05 -15.50 11.24
N THR A 115 6.17 -16.81 11.04
CA THR A 115 6.07 -17.43 9.72
C THR A 115 4.83 -18.33 9.62
N PRO A 116 4.25 -18.50 8.42
CA PRO A 116 4.65 -17.94 7.10
C PRO A 116 4.36 -16.45 6.98
N VAL A 117 5.25 -15.69 6.31
CA VAL A 117 5.12 -14.23 6.16
C VAL A 117 5.73 -13.77 4.82
N TYR A 118 5.42 -12.55 4.42
CA TYR A 118 5.94 -11.94 3.21
C TYR A 118 7.48 -11.91 3.22
N ASN A 119 8.07 -12.40 2.13
CA ASN A 119 9.51 -12.61 2.01
C ASN A 119 10.36 -11.35 2.19
N CYS A 120 9.82 -10.16 1.87
CA CYS A 120 10.53 -8.90 2.06
C CYS A 120 10.85 -8.58 3.51
N PHE A 121 10.13 -9.16 4.50
CA PHE A 121 10.49 -8.96 5.91
C PHE A 121 11.83 -9.63 6.25
N PHE A 122 12.12 -10.79 5.66
CA PHE A 122 13.43 -11.42 5.83
C PHE A 122 14.56 -10.59 5.20
N SER A 123 14.33 -10.02 4.00
CA SER A 123 15.32 -9.15 3.36
C SER A 123 15.48 -7.83 4.12
N SER A 124 14.42 -7.25 4.66
CA SER A 124 14.50 -6.05 5.51
C SER A 124 15.38 -6.27 6.73
N ILE A 125 15.32 -7.45 7.35
CA ILE A 125 16.17 -7.79 8.50
C ILE A 125 17.63 -8.01 8.06
N ARG A 126 17.84 -8.77 6.98
CA ARG A 126 19.22 -9.09 6.52
C ARG A 126 20.00 -7.89 6.01
N ASN A 127 19.31 -6.86 5.56
CA ASN A 127 19.91 -5.68 4.92
C ASN A 127 20.16 -4.53 5.91
N GLN A 128 19.83 -4.68 7.17
CA GLN A 128 20.14 -3.74 8.25
C GLN A 128 21.21 -4.28 9.17
#